data_eda0ba0368eac169af90ea716c8cd4c2
#
_entry.id   eda0ba0368eac169af90ea716c8cd4c2
#
_cell.length_a   1.000
_cell.length_b   1.000
_cell.length_c   1.000
_cell.angle_alpha   90.00
_cell.angle_beta   90.00
_cell.angle_gamma   90.00
#
_symmetry.space_group_name_H-M   'P 1'
#
loop_
_entity.id
_entity.type
_entity.pdbx_description
1 polymer ?
#
loop_
_entity_poly.entity_id
_entity_poly.type
_entity_poly.pdbx_seq_one_letter_code
_entity_poly.pdbx_strand_id
1 'polypeptide(L)'
;MNGFFSSVAGATLRWLDLPGEGLPLVFIHGLGCASSYDYPRVASDPALNGRRKILIDLPGFGYSDKPHDFSYNIHKQAQAVEQVLNHLRLQRFALYGHSMGGSIAIEAAGLLAERVTTLLVSEPNLFAGGGEYSRRIAAQAEGAFIAEGYARMLAEE
;
A
#
# COMPACT_ATOMS: atom_id res chain seq x y z
N MET A 1 5.57 7.66 14.03
CA MET A 1 4.62 7.32 12.94
C MET A 1 3.79 8.55 12.64
N ASN A 2 3.69 8.93 11.38
CA ASN A 2 2.92 10.08 10.91
C ASN A 2 1.48 9.69 10.58
N GLY A 3 0.58 10.67 10.42
CA GLY A 3 -0.81 10.42 10.08
C GLY A 3 -1.46 11.59 9.35
N PHE A 4 -2.41 11.27 8.47
CA PHE A 4 -3.19 12.22 7.68
C PHE A 4 -4.61 11.67 7.49
N PHE A 5 -5.62 12.51 7.70
CA PHE A 5 -6.99 12.14 7.42
C PHE A 5 -7.27 12.24 5.92
N SER A 6 -7.56 11.09 5.30
CA SER A 6 -7.94 11.00 3.90
C SER A 6 -9.45 11.16 3.76
N SER A 7 -9.89 12.16 3.03
CA SER A 7 -11.31 12.35 2.71
C SER A 7 -11.85 11.27 1.75
N VAL A 8 -10.97 10.67 0.96
CA VAL A 8 -11.32 9.55 0.06
C VAL A 8 -11.60 8.28 0.84
N ALA A 9 -10.78 8.01 1.87
CA ALA A 9 -10.96 6.83 2.71
C ALA A 9 -11.93 7.07 3.87
N GLY A 10 -12.23 8.33 4.22
CA GLY A 10 -12.97 8.67 5.44
C GLY A 10 -12.24 8.25 6.72
N ALA A 11 -10.91 8.18 6.67
CA ALA A 11 -10.09 7.54 7.67
C ALA A 11 -8.68 8.12 7.74
N THR A 12 -7.99 7.89 8.86
CA THR A 12 -6.59 8.30 9.02
C THR A 12 -5.65 7.25 8.46
N LEU A 13 -4.85 7.64 7.48
CA LEU A 13 -3.74 6.84 6.99
C LEU A 13 -2.47 7.11 7.79
N ARG A 14 -1.68 6.05 7.98
CA ARG A 14 -0.42 6.10 8.72
C ARG A 14 0.75 5.71 7.82
N TRP A 15 1.93 6.28 8.12
CA TRP A 15 3.16 5.91 7.43
C TRP A 15 4.39 6.12 8.31
N LEU A 16 5.43 5.40 7.99
CA LEU A 16 6.79 5.70 8.46
C LEU A 16 7.46 6.62 7.43
N ASP A 17 8.11 7.66 7.94
CA ASP A 17 8.91 8.59 7.15
C ASP A 17 10.36 8.49 7.63
N LEU A 18 11.18 7.78 6.88
CA LEU A 18 12.59 7.61 7.15
C LEU A 18 13.35 8.72 6.43
N PRO A 19 14.04 9.58 7.18
CA PRO A 19 14.67 10.76 6.60
C PRO A 19 15.77 10.39 5.60
N GLY A 20 16.04 11.30 4.70
CA GLY A 20 17.08 11.17 3.69
C GLY A 20 17.02 12.31 2.70
N GLU A 21 18.07 12.46 1.91
CA GLU A 21 18.17 13.41 0.83
C GLU A 21 17.87 12.72 -0.53
N GLY A 22 17.79 13.48 -1.59
CA GLY A 22 17.57 12.93 -2.92
C GLY A 22 16.13 12.48 -3.17
N LEU A 23 15.94 11.68 -4.22
CA LEU A 23 14.62 11.25 -4.71
C LEU A 23 13.94 10.32 -3.69
N PRO A 24 12.78 10.70 -3.12
CA PRO A 24 12.05 9.83 -2.20
C PRO A 24 11.63 8.52 -2.86
N LEU A 25 11.65 7.44 -2.08
CA LEU A 25 11.11 6.14 -2.45
C LEU A 25 9.89 5.82 -1.58
N VAL A 26 8.76 5.62 -2.21
CA VAL A 26 7.47 5.32 -1.57
C VAL A 26 7.17 3.83 -1.72
N PHE A 27 6.82 3.18 -0.62
CA PHE A 27 6.51 1.76 -0.57
C PHE A 27 5.01 1.52 -0.35
N ILE A 28 4.44 0.65 -1.19
CA ILE A 28 3.03 0.23 -1.13
C ILE A 28 2.98 -1.29 -1.02
N HIS A 29 2.41 -1.78 0.08
CA HIS A 29 2.40 -3.21 0.44
C HIS A 29 1.29 -4.01 -0.27
N GLY A 30 1.42 -5.33 -0.23
CA GLY A 30 0.45 -6.30 -0.73
C GLY A 30 -0.75 -6.52 0.20
N LEU A 31 -1.66 -7.38 -0.23
CA LEU A 31 -2.81 -7.81 0.57
C LEU A 31 -2.33 -8.61 1.79
N GLY A 32 -2.91 -8.32 2.95
CA GLY A 32 -2.53 -8.97 4.20
C GLY A 32 -1.24 -8.43 4.86
N CYS A 33 -0.57 -7.48 4.21
CA CYS A 33 0.69 -6.87 4.64
C CYS A 33 0.50 -5.48 5.26
N ALA A 34 1.62 -4.89 5.73
CA ALA A 34 1.69 -3.49 6.13
C ALA A 34 3.09 -2.95 5.82
N SER A 35 3.19 -1.81 5.13
CA SER A 35 4.50 -1.24 4.78
C SER A 35 5.36 -0.94 6.00
N SER A 36 4.73 -0.51 7.10
CA SER A 36 5.40 -0.24 8.37
C SER A 36 6.02 -1.47 9.03
N TYR A 37 5.58 -2.68 8.68
CA TYR A 37 6.08 -3.94 9.20
C TYR A 37 7.00 -4.66 8.21
N ASP A 38 6.60 -4.76 6.94
CA ASP A 38 7.29 -5.60 5.96
C ASP A 38 8.56 -4.93 5.40
N TYR A 39 8.54 -3.60 5.27
CA TYR A 39 9.63 -2.89 4.58
C TYR A 39 10.72 -2.22 5.43
N PRO A 40 10.69 -2.15 6.77
CA PRO A 40 11.78 -1.52 7.51
C PRO A 40 13.14 -2.16 7.23
N ARG A 41 13.19 -3.49 7.09
CA ARG A 41 14.42 -4.22 6.76
C ARG A 41 14.95 -3.84 5.38
N VAL A 42 14.09 -3.83 4.36
CA VAL A 42 14.44 -3.42 2.99
C VAL A 42 14.85 -1.94 2.97
N ALA A 43 14.08 -1.09 3.63
CA ALA A 43 14.34 0.34 3.71
C ALA A 43 15.66 0.69 4.42
N SER A 44 16.17 -0.24 5.25
CA SER A 44 17.45 -0.10 5.95
C SER A 44 18.63 -0.69 5.17
N ASP A 45 18.40 -1.23 3.98
CA ASP A 45 19.48 -1.76 3.15
C ASP A 45 20.49 -0.66 2.79
N PRO A 46 21.82 -0.91 2.91
CA PRO A 46 22.85 0.06 2.55
C PRO A 46 22.73 0.63 1.13
N ALA A 47 22.20 -0.14 0.18
CA ALA A 47 21.96 0.32 -1.19
C ALA A 47 20.93 1.46 -1.28
N LEU A 48 20.07 1.60 -0.27
CA LEU A 48 19.06 2.66 -0.15
C LEU A 48 19.47 3.79 0.80
N ASN A 49 20.69 3.78 1.30
CA ASN A 49 21.19 4.83 2.19
C ASN A 49 21.10 6.21 1.52
N GLY A 50 20.84 7.22 2.34
CA GLY A 50 20.72 8.60 1.90
C GLY A 50 19.37 8.95 1.25
N ARG A 51 18.56 7.99 0.84
CA ARG A 51 17.22 8.27 0.29
C ARG A 51 16.18 8.43 1.40
N ARG A 52 15.27 9.40 1.25
CA ARG A 52 14.04 9.45 2.04
C ARG A 52 13.14 8.29 1.64
N LYS A 53 12.60 7.55 2.61
CA LYS A 53 11.70 6.43 2.36
C LYS A 53 10.40 6.64 3.11
N ILE A 54 9.29 6.41 2.42
CA ILE A 54 7.93 6.60 2.92
C ILE A 54 7.20 5.28 2.80
N LEU A 55 6.91 4.66 3.94
CA LEU A 55 6.29 3.35 4.04
C LEU A 55 4.83 3.55 4.44
N ILE A 56 3.91 3.51 3.48
CA ILE A 56 2.50 3.82 3.68
C ILE A 56 1.74 2.55 4.04
N ASP A 57 1.04 2.56 5.17
CA ASP A 57 0.01 1.58 5.46
C ASP A 57 -1.28 1.99 4.77
N LEU A 58 -1.80 1.14 3.90
CA LEU A 58 -3.03 1.39 3.16
C LEU A 58 -4.25 1.43 4.09
N PRO A 59 -5.36 2.12 3.71
CA PRO A 59 -6.63 1.99 4.41
C PRO A 59 -7.01 0.52 4.61
N GLY A 60 -7.34 0.14 5.83
CA GLY A 60 -7.67 -1.24 6.19
C GLY A 60 -6.51 -2.06 6.74
N PHE A 61 -5.27 -1.55 6.66
CA PHE A 61 -4.06 -2.31 6.98
C PHE A 61 -3.16 -1.61 7.98
N GLY A 62 -2.31 -2.39 8.63
CA GLY A 62 -1.30 -1.89 9.55
C GLY A 62 -1.87 -0.95 10.62
N TYR A 63 -1.23 0.19 10.76
CA TYR A 63 -1.64 1.25 11.72
C TYR A 63 -2.65 2.24 11.14
N SER A 64 -2.99 2.16 9.85
CA SER A 64 -4.08 2.94 9.27
C SER A 64 -5.43 2.48 9.78
N ASP A 65 -6.40 3.40 9.80
CA ASP A 65 -7.77 3.07 10.19
C ASP A 65 -8.40 2.06 9.21
N LYS A 66 -9.42 1.36 9.67
CA LYS A 66 -10.11 0.28 8.95
C LYS A 66 -11.59 0.64 8.75
N PRO A 67 -11.88 1.63 7.86
CA PRO A 67 -13.25 2.12 7.66
C PRO A 67 -14.13 1.05 7.00
N HIS A 68 -15.32 0.80 7.55
CA HIS A 68 -16.28 -0.17 7.00
C HIS A 68 -16.88 0.29 5.67
N ASP A 69 -17.08 1.60 5.50
CA ASP A 69 -17.74 2.18 4.32
C ASP A 69 -16.79 2.47 3.16
N PHE A 70 -15.51 2.13 3.29
CA PHE A 70 -14.54 2.28 2.22
C PHE A 70 -14.61 1.10 1.25
N SER A 71 -14.60 1.35 -0.06
CA SER A 71 -14.81 0.28 -1.05
C SER A 71 -13.62 -0.67 -1.24
N TYR A 72 -12.44 -0.31 -0.76
CA TYR A 72 -11.19 -1.08 -0.88
C TYR A 72 -10.77 -1.48 -2.30
N ASN A 73 -11.42 -0.96 -3.34
CA ASN A 73 -10.98 -1.21 -4.71
C ASN A 73 -9.65 -0.50 -5.02
N ILE A 74 -8.93 -0.99 -6.04
CA ILE A 74 -7.59 -0.50 -6.40
C ILE A 74 -7.58 1.00 -6.66
N HIS A 75 -8.57 1.52 -7.39
CA HIS A 75 -8.66 2.94 -7.71
C HIS A 75 -8.82 3.81 -6.43
N LYS A 76 -9.68 3.40 -5.50
CA LYS A 76 -9.86 4.14 -4.23
C LYS A 76 -8.65 4.06 -3.33
N GLN A 77 -7.97 2.92 -3.29
CA GLN A 77 -6.69 2.79 -2.60
C GLN A 77 -5.63 3.72 -3.20
N ALA A 78 -5.52 3.78 -4.53
CA ALA A 78 -4.60 4.68 -5.23
C ALA A 78 -4.89 6.15 -4.96
N GLN A 79 -6.18 6.56 -4.96
CA GLN A 79 -6.59 7.92 -4.58
C GLN A 79 -6.22 8.27 -3.13
N ALA A 80 -6.35 7.32 -2.20
CA ALA A 80 -5.96 7.52 -0.82
C ALA A 80 -4.43 7.71 -0.68
N VAL A 81 -3.63 6.92 -1.41
CA VAL A 81 -2.18 7.10 -1.52
C VAL A 81 -1.85 8.46 -2.13
N GLU A 82 -2.50 8.86 -3.21
CA GLU A 82 -2.33 10.18 -3.83
C GLU A 82 -2.53 11.30 -2.81
N GLN A 83 -3.57 11.24 -1.97
CA GLN A 83 -3.81 12.24 -0.95
C GLN A 83 -2.67 12.34 0.09
N VAL A 84 -2.08 11.21 0.51
CA VAL A 84 -0.90 11.20 1.38
C VAL A 84 0.28 11.87 0.69
N LEU A 85 0.56 11.54 -0.57
CA LEU A 85 1.68 12.11 -1.32
C LEU A 85 1.50 13.61 -1.61
N ASN A 86 0.25 14.05 -1.79
CA ASN A 86 -0.11 15.46 -1.90
C ASN A 86 0.11 16.20 -0.56
N HIS A 87 -0.32 15.60 0.56
CA HIS A 87 -0.08 16.14 1.90
C HIS A 87 1.43 16.30 2.19
N LEU A 88 2.23 15.31 1.79
CA LEU A 88 3.69 15.35 1.90
C LEU A 88 4.36 16.32 0.90
N ARG A 89 3.60 16.91 -0.02
CA ARG A 89 4.07 17.83 -1.05
C ARG A 89 5.22 17.28 -1.89
N LEU A 90 5.23 15.96 -2.13
CA LEU A 90 6.26 15.34 -2.95
C LEU A 90 6.08 15.73 -4.41
N GLN A 91 7.06 16.43 -4.96
CA GLN A 91 7.02 16.87 -6.35
C GLN A 91 7.52 15.80 -7.32
N ARG A 92 8.52 15.04 -6.90
CA ARG A 92 9.10 13.92 -7.67
C ARG A 92 9.49 12.80 -6.72
N PHE A 93 9.20 11.57 -7.09
CA PHE A 93 9.49 10.39 -6.26
C PHE A 93 9.48 9.11 -7.11
N ALA A 94 10.06 8.04 -6.55
CA ALA A 94 9.91 6.68 -7.05
C ALA A 94 8.80 5.97 -6.26
N LEU A 95 8.00 5.14 -6.95
CA LEU A 95 7.03 4.22 -6.34
C LEU A 95 7.55 2.80 -6.41
N TYR A 96 7.41 2.07 -5.32
CA TYR A 96 7.52 0.62 -5.27
C TYR A 96 6.21 0.01 -4.78
N GLY A 97 5.74 -1.04 -5.46
CA GLY A 97 4.57 -1.79 -5.03
C GLY A 97 4.71 -3.30 -5.26
N HIS A 98 4.26 -4.08 -4.28
CA HIS A 98 4.26 -5.54 -4.36
C HIS A 98 2.83 -6.07 -4.43
N SER A 99 2.57 -7.07 -5.30
CA SER A 99 1.29 -7.77 -5.42
C SER A 99 0.12 -6.78 -5.61
N MET A 100 -0.90 -6.78 -4.76
CA MET A 100 -1.98 -5.78 -4.74
C MET A 100 -1.43 -4.34 -4.71
N GLY A 101 -0.40 -4.09 -3.90
CA GLY A 101 0.28 -2.80 -3.86
C GLY A 101 0.96 -2.42 -5.18
N GLY A 102 1.38 -3.40 -5.98
CA GLY A 102 1.88 -3.19 -7.33
C GLY A 102 0.78 -2.66 -8.26
N SER A 103 -0.43 -3.23 -8.19
CA SER A 103 -1.60 -2.74 -8.94
C SER A 103 -1.99 -1.33 -8.50
N ILE A 104 -1.95 -1.06 -7.19
CA ILE A 104 -2.22 0.27 -6.62
C ILE A 104 -1.16 1.27 -7.08
N ALA A 105 0.12 0.87 -7.11
CA ALA A 105 1.22 1.72 -7.57
C ALA A 105 1.09 2.08 -9.05
N ILE A 106 0.66 1.15 -9.90
CA ILE A 106 0.38 1.39 -11.32
C ILE A 106 -0.74 2.43 -11.47
N GLU A 107 -1.85 2.24 -10.76
CA GLU A 107 -2.99 3.16 -10.79
C GLU A 107 -2.60 4.54 -10.23
N ALA A 108 -1.88 4.59 -9.11
CA ALA A 108 -1.38 5.82 -8.51
C ALA A 108 -0.40 6.56 -9.46
N ALA A 109 0.44 5.83 -10.20
CA ALA A 109 1.31 6.43 -11.20
C ALA A 109 0.52 7.11 -12.33
N GLY A 110 -0.61 6.54 -12.72
CA GLY A 110 -1.54 7.18 -13.66
C GLY A 110 -2.14 8.48 -13.12
N LEU A 111 -2.54 8.52 -11.84
CA LEU A 111 -3.10 9.71 -11.19
C LEU A 111 -2.04 10.80 -10.96
N LEU A 112 -0.83 10.42 -10.63
CA LEU A 112 0.28 11.31 -10.24
C LEU A 112 1.17 11.72 -11.41
N ALA A 113 1.00 11.08 -12.56
CA ALA A 113 1.63 11.38 -13.84
C ALA A 113 3.16 11.65 -13.75
N GLU A 114 3.61 12.80 -14.21
CA GLU A 114 5.03 13.19 -14.30
C GLU A 114 5.76 13.28 -12.93
N ARG A 115 5.05 13.25 -11.82
CA ARG A 115 5.65 13.23 -10.49
C ARG A 115 6.31 11.88 -10.18
N VAL A 116 5.83 10.80 -10.78
CA VAL A 116 6.40 9.46 -10.64
C VAL A 116 7.54 9.32 -11.64
N THR A 117 8.78 9.40 -11.15
CA THR A 117 9.97 9.31 -12.00
C THR A 117 10.39 7.88 -12.28
N THR A 118 10.02 6.96 -11.40
CA THR A 118 10.32 5.53 -11.51
C THR A 118 9.20 4.74 -10.87
N LEU A 119 8.68 3.75 -11.57
CA LEU A 119 7.73 2.79 -11.05
C LEU A 119 8.40 1.42 -11.01
N LEU A 120 8.48 0.83 -9.81
CA LEU A 120 9.01 -0.50 -9.55
C LEU A 120 7.85 -1.36 -9.04
N VAL A 121 7.60 -2.47 -9.67
CA VAL A 121 6.55 -3.40 -9.23
C VAL A 121 7.10 -4.81 -9.16
N SER A 122 6.71 -5.55 -8.12
CA SER A 122 6.97 -6.98 -8.03
C SER A 122 5.65 -7.73 -7.93
N GLU A 123 5.48 -8.71 -8.79
CA GLU A 123 4.31 -9.61 -8.86
C GLU A 123 2.94 -8.88 -8.87
N PRO A 124 2.76 -7.79 -9.65
CA PRO A 124 1.52 -7.03 -9.63
C PRO A 124 0.35 -7.86 -10.19
N ASN A 125 -0.84 -7.68 -9.62
CA ASN A 125 -2.06 -8.25 -10.17
C ASN A 125 -2.54 -7.40 -11.35
N LEU A 126 -2.30 -7.84 -12.58
CA LEU A 126 -2.61 -7.08 -13.79
C LEU A 126 -3.99 -7.40 -14.40
N PHE A 127 -4.64 -8.46 -13.91
CA PHE A 127 -5.94 -8.90 -14.40
C PHE A 127 -7.01 -8.85 -13.32
N ALA A 128 -8.28 -8.73 -13.74
CA ALA A 128 -9.42 -8.77 -12.85
C ALA A 128 -9.44 -10.09 -12.04
N GLY A 129 -9.84 -9.99 -10.76
CA GLY A 129 -9.87 -11.13 -9.83
C GLY A 129 -8.59 -11.33 -9.02
N GLY A 130 -7.56 -10.54 -9.29
CA GLY A 130 -6.30 -10.59 -8.53
C GLY A 130 -5.53 -11.90 -8.70
N GLY A 131 -4.59 -12.16 -7.80
CA GLY A 131 -3.82 -13.39 -7.72
C GLY A 131 -4.60 -14.56 -7.12
N GLU A 132 -3.95 -15.72 -7.03
CA GLU A 132 -4.56 -16.93 -6.44
C GLU A 132 -5.07 -16.69 -5.01
N TYR A 133 -4.29 -15.99 -4.20
CA TYR A 133 -4.64 -15.64 -2.83
C TYR A 133 -5.93 -14.84 -2.73
N SER A 134 -6.07 -13.78 -3.54
CA SER A 134 -7.28 -12.97 -3.60
C SER A 134 -8.49 -13.78 -4.04
N ARG A 135 -8.32 -14.70 -5.01
CA ARG A 135 -9.40 -15.60 -5.47
C ARG A 135 -9.83 -16.59 -4.38
N ARG A 136 -8.89 -17.15 -3.63
CA ARG A 136 -9.20 -18.05 -2.50
C ARG A 136 -10.03 -17.36 -1.41
N ILE A 137 -9.72 -16.09 -1.12
CA ILE A 137 -10.50 -15.28 -0.17
C ILE A 137 -11.89 -15.00 -0.74
N ALA A 138 -11.97 -14.48 -1.96
CA ALA A 138 -13.21 -14.09 -2.61
C ALA A 138 -14.18 -15.28 -2.89
N ALA A 139 -13.67 -16.51 -2.91
CA ALA A 139 -14.49 -17.70 -3.06
C ALA A 139 -15.24 -18.10 -1.77
N GLN A 140 -14.96 -17.46 -0.65
CA GLN A 140 -15.60 -17.73 0.64
C GLN A 140 -16.68 -16.68 0.92
N ALA A 141 -17.75 -17.10 1.59
CA ALA A 141 -18.70 -16.15 2.15
C ALA A 141 -18.03 -15.34 3.25
N GLU A 142 -18.27 -14.02 3.29
CA GLU A 142 -17.62 -13.11 4.25
C GLU A 142 -17.73 -13.59 5.70
N GLY A 143 -18.92 -13.98 6.13
CA GLY A 143 -19.14 -14.49 7.51
C GLY A 143 -18.34 -15.74 7.81
N ALA A 144 -18.19 -16.67 6.87
CA ALA A 144 -17.38 -17.87 7.03
C ALA A 144 -15.89 -17.55 7.06
N PHE A 145 -15.44 -16.61 6.23
CA PHE A 145 -14.06 -16.14 6.24
C PHE A 145 -13.69 -15.46 7.55
N ILE A 146 -14.57 -14.59 8.09
CA ILE A 146 -14.34 -13.91 9.37
C ILE A 146 -14.33 -14.92 10.53
N ALA A 147 -15.24 -15.90 10.52
CA ALA A 147 -15.37 -16.86 11.62
C ALA A 147 -14.17 -17.84 11.71
N GLU A 148 -13.72 -18.37 10.59
CA GLU A 148 -12.71 -19.44 10.56
C GLU A 148 -11.69 -19.30 9.43
N GLY A 149 -12.09 -18.76 8.27
CA GLY A 149 -11.28 -18.74 7.05
C GLY A 149 -9.98 -17.95 7.22
N TYR A 150 -10.02 -16.83 7.92
CA TYR A 150 -8.84 -16.01 8.18
C TYR A 150 -7.83 -16.73 9.09
N ALA A 151 -8.28 -17.32 10.18
CA ALA A 151 -7.41 -18.08 11.09
C ALA A 151 -6.78 -19.30 10.41
N ARG A 152 -7.56 -20.00 9.57
CA ARG A 152 -7.07 -21.13 8.77
C ARG A 152 -5.99 -20.71 7.78
N MET A 153 -6.22 -19.59 7.09
CA MET A 153 -5.28 -19.03 6.13
C MET A 153 -3.94 -18.69 6.78
N LEU A 154 -3.96 -18.08 7.97
CA LEU A 154 -2.73 -17.76 8.72
C LEU A 154 -1.97 -18.99 9.22
N ALA A 155 -2.65 -20.12 9.41
CA ALA A 155 -2.03 -21.37 9.86
C ALA A 155 -1.37 -22.16 8.71
N GLU A 156 -1.69 -21.82 7.46
CA GLU A 156 -1.12 -22.44 6.25
C GLU A 156 0.16 -21.75 5.75
N GLU A 157 0.52 -20.58 6.32
CA GLU A 157 1.75 -19.80 6.04
C GLU A 157 2.86 -20.14 7.07
#